data_66f9720821f02dc3e52a6bbf1a3ce0a9
#
_entry.id   66f9720821f02dc3e52a6bbf1a3ce0a9
#
_cell.length_a   1.000
_cell.length_b   1.000
_cell.length_c   1.000
_cell.angle_alpha   90.00
_cell.angle_beta   90.00
_cell.angle_gamma   90.00
#
_symmetry.space_group_name_H-M   'P 1'
#
loop_
_entity.id
_entity.type
_entity.pdbx_description
1 polymer ?
#
loop_
_entity_poly.entity_id
_entity_poly.type
_entity_poly.pdbx_seq_one_letter_code
_entity_poly.pdbx_strand_id
1 'polypeptide(L)'
;LEKSDKKRWLIIFTTLSWIWILIASARAGGDQWDNPRYRTIFLPLMSITAAWAIAFAKERADQWFWRALLIEGIFLGFFTNWYLKRYAGISPRLEFFPMIAIILGLSALVIAGGWLWDRHRAREKSRMNSQ
;
A
#
# COMPACT_ATOMS: atom_id res chain seq x y z
N LEU A 1 20.56 -0.88 -24.27
CA LEU A 1 19.97 -0.38 -23.03
C LEU A 1 20.67 -1.03 -21.85
N GLU A 2 21.32 -0.24 -21.04
CA GLU A 2 22.07 -0.66 -19.87
C GLU A 2 21.12 -1.35 -18.87
N LYS A 3 21.61 -2.33 -18.10
CA LYS A 3 20.80 -3.12 -17.14
C LYS A 3 20.07 -2.24 -16.12
N SER A 4 20.61 -1.06 -15.82
CA SER A 4 20.04 -0.02 -14.97
C SER A 4 18.80 0.63 -15.61
N ASP A 5 18.84 0.91 -16.90
CA ASP A 5 17.75 1.56 -17.63
C ASP A 5 16.52 0.65 -17.75
N LYS A 6 16.73 -0.65 -17.97
CA LYS A 6 15.64 -1.63 -18.03
C LYS A 6 14.86 -1.71 -16.72
N LYS A 7 15.55 -1.69 -15.57
CA LYS A 7 14.88 -1.66 -14.25
C LYS A 7 14.08 -0.38 -14.05
N ARG A 8 14.65 0.76 -14.44
CA ARG A 8 13.98 2.06 -14.31
C ARG A 8 12.72 2.12 -15.15
N TRP A 9 12.78 1.68 -16.39
CA TRP A 9 11.63 1.61 -17.28
C TRP A 9 10.54 0.65 -16.77
N LEU A 10 10.93 -0.48 -16.22
CA LEU A 10 9.98 -1.43 -15.63
C LEU A 10 9.22 -0.81 -14.43
N ILE A 11 9.94 -0.11 -13.55
CA ILE A 11 9.32 0.58 -12.41
C ILE A 11 8.35 1.67 -12.89
N ILE A 12 8.77 2.50 -13.86
CA ILE A 12 7.93 3.56 -14.42
C ILE A 12 6.68 2.95 -15.05
N PHE A 13 6.82 1.93 -15.89
CA PHE A 13 5.70 1.27 -16.55
C PHE A 13 4.73 0.66 -15.52
N THR A 14 5.24 -0.04 -14.53
CA THR A 14 4.42 -0.64 -13.47
C THR A 14 3.66 0.43 -12.68
N THR A 15 4.34 1.52 -12.30
CA THR A 15 3.72 2.64 -11.56
C THR A 15 2.62 3.30 -12.39
N LEU A 16 2.87 3.58 -13.66
CA LEU A 16 1.87 4.18 -14.56
C LEU A 16 0.68 3.24 -14.77
N SER A 17 0.92 1.93 -14.90
CA SER A 17 -0.14 0.93 -15.00
C SER A 17 -1.03 0.91 -13.75
N TRP A 18 -0.42 0.98 -12.56
CA TRP A 18 -1.15 1.06 -11.30
C TRP A 18 -1.99 2.33 -11.19
N ILE A 19 -1.43 3.49 -11.52
CA ILE A 19 -2.14 4.77 -11.52
C ILE A 19 -3.34 4.69 -12.48
N TRP A 20 -3.13 4.13 -13.67
CA TRP A 20 -4.21 3.95 -14.64
C TRP A 20 -5.33 3.05 -14.12
N ILE A 21 -4.98 1.90 -13.50
CA ILE A 21 -5.95 0.98 -12.89
C ILE A 21 -6.76 1.67 -11.80
N LEU A 22 -6.10 2.47 -10.93
CA LEU A 22 -6.76 3.22 -9.87
C LEU A 22 -7.74 4.26 -10.43
N ILE A 23 -7.33 5.04 -11.45
CA ILE A 23 -8.18 6.04 -12.10
C ILE A 23 -9.38 5.37 -12.77
N ALA A 24 -9.15 4.30 -13.53
CA ALA A 24 -10.21 3.56 -14.21
C ALA A 24 -11.19 2.95 -13.20
N SER A 25 -10.68 2.39 -12.09
CA SER A 25 -11.51 1.82 -11.02
C SER A 25 -12.32 2.88 -10.29
N ALA A 26 -11.75 4.06 -10.01
CA ALA A 26 -12.45 5.17 -9.38
C ALA A 26 -13.58 5.71 -10.27
N ARG A 27 -13.36 5.75 -11.58
CA ARG A 27 -14.36 6.23 -12.53
C ARG A 27 -15.51 5.24 -12.76
N ALA A 28 -15.22 3.92 -12.70
CA ALA A 28 -16.20 2.86 -12.86
C ALA A 28 -17.02 2.58 -11.60
N GLY A 29 -16.58 3.05 -10.43
CA GLY A 29 -17.20 2.75 -9.12
C GLY A 29 -18.54 3.45 -8.85
N GLY A 30 -19.09 4.22 -9.80
CA GLY A 30 -20.36 4.93 -9.65
C GLY A 30 -21.55 4.26 -10.36
N ASP A 31 -21.33 3.25 -11.17
CA ASP A 31 -22.35 2.62 -11.97
C ASP A 31 -22.86 1.32 -11.31
N GLN A 32 -24.19 1.15 -11.24
CA GLN A 32 -24.83 -0.06 -10.69
C GLN A 32 -24.44 -1.35 -11.45
N TRP A 33 -23.84 -1.20 -12.63
CA TRP A 33 -23.39 -2.26 -13.52
C TRP A 33 -21.88 -2.51 -13.46
N ASP A 34 -21.17 -2.05 -12.40
CA ASP A 34 -19.73 -2.28 -12.24
C ASP A 34 -19.45 -3.80 -12.23
N ASN A 35 -19.15 -4.29 -13.42
CA ASN A 35 -18.85 -5.70 -13.61
C ASN A 35 -17.41 -5.97 -13.18
N PRO A 36 -17.17 -6.69 -12.06
CA PRO A 36 -15.82 -6.95 -11.56
C PRO A 36 -14.91 -7.65 -12.58
N ARG A 37 -15.46 -8.16 -13.69
CA ARG A 37 -14.70 -8.79 -14.78
C ARG A 37 -13.64 -7.88 -15.39
N TYR A 38 -13.86 -6.58 -15.45
CA TYR A 38 -12.87 -5.64 -16.01
C TYR A 38 -11.64 -5.47 -15.14
N ARG A 39 -11.75 -5.77 -13.84
CA ARG A 39 -10.63 -5.69 -12.89
C ARG A 39 -9.80 -6.99 -12.86
N THR A 40 -10.42 -8.14 -13.18
CA THR A 40 -9.75 -9.44 -13.13
C THR A 40 -8.63 -9.59 -14.15
N ILE A 41 -8.68 -8.86 -15.27
CA ILE A 41 -7.63 -8.85 -16.30
C ILE A 41 -6.28 -8.39 -15.73
N PHE A 42 -6.30 -7.52 -14.72
CA PHE A 42 -5.09 -6.98 -14.09
C PHE A 42 -4.57 -7.80 -12.92
N LEU A 43 -5.34 -8.77 -12.42
CA LEU A 43 -4.93 -9.62 -11.29
C LEU A 43 -3.59 -10.33 -11.50
N PRO A 44 -3.27 -10.93 -12.66
CA PRO A 44 -1.97 -11.55 -12.88
C PRO A 44 -0.82 -10.56 -12.77
N LEU A 45 -0.95 -9.36 -13.35
CA LEU A 45 0.06 -8.31 -13.25
C LEU A 45 0.24 -7.84 -11.81
N MET A 46 -0.84 -7.65 -11.07
CA MET A 46 -0.82 -7.28 -9.66
C MET A 46 -0.14 -8.36 -8.81
N SER A 47 -0.44 -9.63 -9.06
CA SER A 47 0.16 -10.74 -8.34
C SER A 47 1.66 -10.86 -8.59
N ILE A 48 2.10 -10.69 -9.83
CA ILE A 48 3.53 -10.72 -10.21
C ILE A 48 4.27 -9.56 -9.54
N THR A 49 3.71 -8.34 -9.58
CA THR A 49 4.35 -7.17 -8.96
C THR A 49 4.40 -7.27 -7.43
N ALA A 50 3.36 -7.80 -6.80
CA ALA A 50 3.33 -8.06 -5.37
C ALA A 50 4.37 -9.14 -4.97
N ALA A 51 4.42 -10.26 -5.68
CA ALA A 51 5.40 -11.32 -5.44
C ALA A 51 6.84 -10.80 -5.59
N TRP A 52 7.09 -9.99 -6.63
CA TRP A 52 8.40 -9.37 -6.84
C TRP A 52 8.75 -8.38 -5.71
N ALA A 53 7.82 -7.54 -5.28
CA ALA A 53 8.02 -6.60 -4.19
C ALA A 53 8.34 -7.32 -2.86
N ILE A 54 7.64 -8.42 -2.56
CA ILE A 54 7.88 -9.27 -1.39
C ILE A 54 9.28 -9.90 -1.43
N ALA A 55 9.65 -10.48 -2.56
CA ALA A 55 10.99 -11.09 -2.74
C ALA A 55 12.09 -10.05 -2.55
N PHE A 56 11.96 -8.89 -3.20
CA PHE A 56 12.91 -7.79 -3.11
C PHE A 56 13.06 -7.24 -1.69
N ALA A 57 11.96 -7.11 -0.96
CA ALA A 57 11.97 -6.62 0.41
C ALA A 57 12.58 -7.63 1.39
N LYS A 58 12.34 -8.92 1.18
CA LYS A 58 12.97 -10.01 1.96
C LYS A 58 14.49 -10.03 1.80
N GLU A 59 14.98 -9.90 0.56
CA GLU A 59 16.43 -9.89 0.29
C GLU A 59 17.15 -8.71 0.96
N ARG A 60 16.47 -7.57 1.11
CA ARG A 60 17.05 -6.34 1.66
C ARG A 60 16.80 -6.15 3.15
N ALA A 61 16.00 -6.99 3.79
CA ALA A 61 15.53 -6.84 5.17
C ALA A 61 14.98 -5.41 5.43
N ASP A 62 14.25 -4.87 4.45
CA ASP A 62 13.80 -3.48 4.44
C ASP A 62 12.68 -3.26 5.47
N GLN A 63 12.94 -2.41 6.45
CA GLN A 63 11.96 -2.07 7.48
C GLN A 63 10.74 -1.32 6.91
N TRP A 64 10.92 -0.58 5.81
CA TRP A 64 9.83 0.13 5.14
C TRP A 64 8.80 -0.81 4.53
N PHE A 65 9.22 -1.99 4.12
CA PHE A 65 8.29 -3.03 3.66
C PHE A 65 7.28 -3.43 4.76
N TRP A 66 7.76 -3.67 5.97
CA TRP A 66 6.88 -4.03 7.09
C TRP A 66 5.93 -2.91 7.48
N ARG A 67 6.37 -1.65 7.37
CA ARG A 67 5.53 -0.46 7.57
C ARG A 67 4.46 -0.36 6.49
N ALA A 68 4.81 -0.56 5.23
CA ALA A 68 3.86 -0.60 4.12
C ALA A 68 2.82 -1.72 4.31
N LEU A 69 3.25 -2.91 4.72
CA LEU A 69 2.37 -4.03 5.01
C LEU A 69 1.42 -3.73 6.18
N LEU A 70 1.90 -3.03 7.20
CA LEU A 70 1.07 -2.59 8.32
C LEU A 70 0.01 -1.59 7.87
N ILE A 71 0.36 -0.61 7.03
CA ILE A 71 -0.58 0.36 6.46
C ILE A 71 -1.64 -0.36 5.62
N GLU A 72 -1.23 -1.32 4.78
CA GLU A 72 -2.14 -2.14 3.99
C GLU A 72 -3.09 -2.95 4.90
N GLY A 73 -2.56 -3.53 5.99
CA GLY A 73 -3.36 -4.25 6.99
C GLY A 73 -4.41 -3.35 7.66
N ILE A 74 -4.06 -2.10 7.99
CA ILE A 74 -5.00 -1.09 8.50
C ILE A 74 -6.11 -0.86 7.47
N PHE A 75 -5.74 -0.63 6.21
CA PHE A 75 -6.68 -0.39 5.12
C PHE A 75 -7.65 -1.55 4.96
N LEU A 76 -7.12 -2.77 4.83
CA LEU A 76 -7.91 -3.99 4.70
C LEU A 76 -8.83 -4.22 5.90
N GLY A 77 -8.38 -3.99 7.13
CA GLY A 77 -9.17 -4.16 8.34
C GLY A 77 -10.40 -3.23 8.36
N PHE A 78 -10.20 -1.94 8.08
CA PHE A 78 -11.30 -0.97 8.06
C PHE A 78 -12.27 -1.22 6.91
N PHE A 79 -11.77 -1.52 5.70
CA PHE A 79 -12.65 -1.81 4.56
C PHE A 79 -13.40 -3.13 4.73
N THR A 80 -12.76 -4.15 5.29
CA THR A 80 -13.43 -5.42 5.63
C THR A 80 -14.55 -5.19 6.64
N ASN A 81 -14.30 -4.42 7.69
CA ASN A 81 -15.32 -4.06 8.68
C ASN A 81 -16.47 -3.28 8.03
N TRP A 82 -16.16 -2.30 7.17
CA TRP A 82 -17.17 -1.54 6.44
C TRP A 82 -18.01 -2.43 5.51
N TYR A 83 -17.36 -3.37 4.81
CA TYR A 83 -18.00 -4.33 3.91
C TYR A 83 -18.93 -5.29 4.69
N LEU A 84 -18.44 -5.89 5.77
CA LEU A 84 -19.21 -6.79 6.62
C LEU A 84 -20.45 -6.10 7.19
N LYS A 85 -20.33 -4.85 7.61
CA LYS A 85 -21.47 -4.07 8.08
C LYS A 85 -22.50 -3.83 6.97
N ARG A 86 -22.03 -3.47 5.78
CA ARG A 86 -22.91 -3.16 4.65
C ARG A 86 -23.71 -4.37 4.19
N TYR A 87 -23.13 -5.56 4.18
CA TYR A 87 -23.71 -6.76 3.60
C TYR A 87 -24.18 -7.80 4.64
N ALA A 88 -23.57 -7.86 5.81
CA ALA A 88 -23.87 -8.85 6.85
C ALA A 88 -24.48 -8.26 8.13
N GLY A 89 -24.45 -6.95 8.31
CA GLY A 89 -25.03 -6.27 9.47
C GLY A 89 -24.32 -6.50 10.84
N ILE A 90 -23.12 -7.08 10.82
CA ILE A 90 -22.47 -7.70 11.99
C ILE A 90 -21.74 -6.69 12.90
N SER A 91 -21.45 -5.49 12.44
CA SER A 91 -20.54 -4.56 13.14
C SER A 91 -21.07 -3.13 13.20
N PRO A 92 -20.74 -2.31 14.23
CA PRO A 92 -21.10 -0.89 14.25
C PRO A 92 -20.45 -0.17 13.07
N ARG A 93 -21.23 0.66 12.40
CA ARG A 93 -20.79 1.38 11.19
C ARG A 93 -20.05 2.65 11.57
N LEU A 94 -18.80 2.76 11.13
CA LEU A 94 -18.18 4.06 10.94
C LEU A 94 -18.69 4.65 9.62
N GLU A 95 -19.03 5.93 9.60
CA GLU A 95 -19.32 6.64 8.38
C GLU A 95 -18.07 6.70 7.50
N PHE A 96 -18.26 6.79 6.19
CA PHE A 96 -17.17 6.69 5.21
C PHE A 96 -16.07 7.74 5.46
N PHE A 97 -16.42 9.01 5.66
CA PHE A 97 -15.44 10.08 5.87
C PHE A 97 -14.63 9.95 7.16
N PRO A 98 -15.24 9.71 8.35
CA PRO A 98 -14.48 9.40 9.56
C PRO A 98 -13.57 8.19 9.41
N MET A 99 -14.03 7.14 8.76
CA MET A 99 -13.23 5.94 8.49
C MET A 99 -11.96 6.26 7.69
N ILE A 100 -12.10 7.01 6.60
CA ILE A 100 -10.96 7.43 5.77
C ILE A 100 -10.02 8.34 6.58
N ALA A 101 -10.54 9.27 7.37
CA ALA A 101 -9.72 10.14 8.21
C ALA A 101 -8.89 9.34 9.23
N ILE A 102 -9.48 8.30 9.85
CA ILE A 102 -8.78 7.42 10.78
C ILE A 102 -7.69 6.63 10.05
N ILE A 103 -7.99 6.04 8.89
CA ILE A 103 -7.01 5.29 8.09
C ILE A 103 -5.82 6.19 7.73
N LEU A 104 -6.07 7.39 7.22
CA LEU A 104 -5.03 8.35 6.86
C LEU A 104 -4.21 8.79 8.08
N GLY A 105 -4.86 9.06 9.22
CA GLY A 105 -4.20 9.41 10.47
C GLY A 105 -3.29 8.31 10.98
N LEU A 106 -3.76 7.06 11.03
CA LEU A 106 -2.95 5.90 11.43
C LEU A 106 -1.80 5.65 10.45
N SER A 107 -2.04 5.77 9.15
CA SER A 107 -0.98 5.64 8.14
C SER A 107 0.09 6.71 8.28
N ALA A 108 -0.30 7.96 8.52
CA ALA A 108 0.62 9.05 8.78
C ALA A 108 1.44 8.82 10.06
N LEU A 109 0.84 8.28 11.13
CA LEU A 109 1.56 7.92 12.36
C LEU A 109 2.58 6.81 12.12
N VAL A 110 2.26 5.78 11.34
CA VAL A 110 3.20 4.71 10.99
C VAL A 110 4.40 5.27 10.20
N ILE A 111 4.14 6.15 9.23
CA ILE A 111 5.18 6.77 8.40
C ILE A 111 6.06 7.69 9.25
N ALA A 112 5.44 8.62 9.99
CA ALA A 112 6.17 9.59 10.80
C ALA A 112 6.96 8.91 11.94
N GLY A 113 6.33 7.97 12.65
CA GLY A 113 6.98 7.20 13.71
C GLY A 113 8.15 6.38 13.17
N GLY A 114 7.97 5.75 12.01
CA GLY A 114 9.03 5.00 11.34
C GLY A 114 10.21 5.88 10.93
N TRP A 115 9.92 7.05 10.36
CA TRP A 115 10.97 8.01 9.97
C TRP A 115 11.75 8.56 11.18
N LEU A 116 11.05 8.91 12.27
CA LEU A 116 11.69 9.37 13.52
C LEU A 116 12.57 8.30 14.14
N TRP A 117 12.11 7.04 14.15
CA TRP A 117 12.86 5.90 14.65
C TRP A 117 14.16 5.67 13.87
N ASP A 118 14.07 5.70 12.53
CA ASP A 118 15.25 5.52 11.67
C ASP A 118 16.26 6.66 11.86
N ARG A 119 15.78 7.89 12.02
CA ARG A 119 16.62 9.07 12.30
C ARG A 119 17.33 8.96 13.65
N HIS A 120 16.63 8.45 14.67
CA HIS A 120 17.23 8.25 16.00
C HIS A 120 18.34 7.19 15.95
N ARG A 121 18.09 6.05 15.35
CA ARG A 121 19.08 4.99 15.15
C ARG A 121 20.31 5.43 14.37
N ALA A 122 20.13 6.26 13.35
CA ALA A 122 21.23 6.79 12.57
C ALA A 122 22.15 7.69 13.41
N ARG A 123 21.58 8.50 14.31
CA ARG A 123 22.33 9.35 15.23
C ARG A 123 23.12 8.55 16.26
N GLU A 124 22.55 7.48 16.80
CA GLU A 124 23.23 6.60 17.76
C GLU A 124 24.45 5.91 17.13
N LYS A 125 24.30 5.38 15.90
CA LYS A 125 25.42 4.78 15.15
C LYS A 125 26.55 5.77 14.90
N SER A 126 26.24 7.02 14.57
CA SER A 126 27.23 8.06 14.34
C SER A 126 28.05 8.38 15.64
N ARG A 127 27.38 8.36 16.79
CA ARG A 127 28.05 8.59 18.07
C ARG A 127 28.99 7.45 18.48
N MET A 128 28.60 6.20 18.22
CA MET A 128 29.47 5.05 18.55
C MET A 128 30.73 4.97 17.67
N ASN A 129 30.66 5.43 16.45
CA ASN A 129 31.79 5.42 15.52
C ASN A 129 32.78 6.59 15.75
N SER A 130 32.45 7.55 16.61
CA SER A 130 33.31 8.70 16.95
C SER A 130 34.07 8.55 18.26
N GLN A 131 33.92 7.42 18.95
CA GLN A 131 34.68 6.99 20.11
C GLN A 131 35.74 5.96 19.76
#